data_04ea8c892b00486f053426b315a47f1f
#
_entry.id   04ea8c892b00486f053426b315a47f1f
#
_cell.length_a   1.000
_cell.length_b   1.000
_cell.length_c   1.000
_cell.angle_alpha   90.00
_cell.angle_beta   90.00
_cell.angle_gamma   90.00
#
_symmetry.space_group_name_H-M   'P 1'
#
loop_
_entity.id
_entity.type
_entity.pdbx_description
1 polymer ?
#
loop_
_entity_poly.entity_id
_entity_poly.type
_entity_poly.pdbx_seq_one_letter_code
_entity_poly.pdbx_strand_id
1 'polypeptide(L)'
;MYMPKNLLREIKGAKQLEIVIYLLIFIMGTVFGSFFTLAVHRIPLKQNITHERSYCPKCNHRLEFLDLIPLFSYIFLGGKCRYCKTKIRPRYIILEFVSGIAFLLFAMSLKINIYNLEIHKLIYLLFGILHISTLFIIGGIEKENHSISKPVLLFGLIAQTIYIIYLYIINVSIYKYVIYLFIMFILILINTIILKRKAEENYALQILTLCSYLVIATKEEIVILSIIFTLLLIAIKEMLISKKVKESSISQIKEAEKIPIGYYLCFSNIVILILNNFIGLIN
;
A
#
# COMPACT_ATOMS: atom_id res chain seq x y z
N MET A 1 9.40 -46.27 -3.82
CA MET A 1 7.97 -46.00 -3.75
C MET A 1 7.54 -45.40 -5.09
N TYR A 2 6.88 -46.19 -5.94
CA TYR A 2 6.57 -45.81 -7.34
C TYR A 2 5.28 -44.97 -7.32
N MET A 3 5.39 -43.68 -7.63
CA MET A 3 4.24 -42.78 -7.68
C MET A 3 3.50 -43.01 -9.01
N PRO A 4 2.17 -43.25 -9.02
CA PRO A 4 1.41 -43.51 -10.25
C PRO A 4 1.47 -42.30 -11.20
N LYS A 5 1.63 -42.53 -12.49
CA LYS A 5 1.78 -41.49 -13.52
C LYS A 5 0.63 -40.47 -13.54
N ASN A 6 -0.58 -40.91 -13.22
CA ASN A 6 -1.76 -40.03 -13.13
C ASN A 6 -1.62 -39.01 -12.00
N LEU A 7 -1.15 -39.40 -10.83
CA LEU A 7 -0.92 -38.51 -9.71
C LEU A 7 0.18 -37.47 -10.00
N LEU A 8 1.24 -37.88 -10.71
CA LEU A 8 2.28 -36.94 -11.17
C LEU A 8 1.75 -35.91 -12.16
N ARG A 9 0.77 -36.27 -13.01
CA ARG A 9 0.15 -35.37 -13.97
C ARG A 9 -0.76 -34.35 -13.29
N GLU A 10 -1.52 -34.78 -12.28
CA GLU A 10 -2.36 -33.90 -11.46
C GLU A 10 -1.52 -32.91 -10.67
N ILE A 11 -0.44 -33.34 -10.02
CA ILE A 11 0.48 -32.46 -9.28
C ILE A 11 1.15 -31.43 -10.22
N LYS A 12 1.56 -31.83 -11.43
CA LYS A 12 2.10 -30.89 -12.42
C LYS A 12 1.05 -29.87 -12.88
N GLY A 13 -0.18 -30.30 -13.13
CA GLY A 13 -1.29 -29.42 -13.51
C GLY A 13 -1.60 -28.38 -12.45
N ALA A 14 -1.61 -28.80 -11.18
CA ALA A 14 -1.84 -27.86 -10.08
C ALA A 14 -0.74 -26.82 -9.91
N LYS A 15 0.53 -27.22 -10.02
CA LYS A 15 1.65 -26.27 -9.96
C LYS A 15 1.58 -25.24 -11.09
N GLN A 16 1.19 -25.66 -12.29
CA GLN A 16 0.99 -24.72 -13.40
C GLN A 16 -0.14 -23.74 -13.12
N LEU A 17 -1.27 -24.21 -12.58
CA LEU A 17 -2.40 -23.37 -12.21
C LEU A 17 -2.02 -22.37 -11.10
N GLU A 18 -1.26 -22.80 -10.10
CA GLU A 18 -0.75 -21.94 -9.04
C GLU A 18 0.13 -20.80 -9.59
N ILE A 19 1.05 -21.11 -10.50
CA ILE A 19 1.89 -20.09 -11.15
C ILE A 19 1.03 -19.09 -11.92
N VAL A 20 0.01 -19.54 -12.63
CA VAL A 20 -0.90 -18.66 -13.39
C VAL A 20 -1.66 -17.74 -12.44
N ILE A 21 -2.17 -18.25 -11.32
CA ILE A 21 -2.87 -17.44 -10.31
C ILE A 21 -1.96 -16.35 -9.72
N TYR A 22 -0.73 -16.71 -9.33
CA TYR A 22 0.22 -15.73 -8.82
C TYR A 22 0.60 -14.67 -9.86
N LEU A 23 0.74 -15.07 -11.12
CA LEU A 23 0.97 -14.13 -12.22
C LEU A 23 -0.20 -13.16 -12.40
N LEU A 24 -1.44 -13.66 -12.34
CA LEU A 24 -2.64 -12.82 -12.41
C LEU A 24 -2.73 -11.84 -11.23
N ILE A 25 -2.39 -12.28 -10.01
CA ILE A 25 -2.34 -11.40 -8.83
C ILE A 25 -1.25 -10.32 -8.99
N PHE A 26 -0.08 -10.66 -9.53
CA PHE A 26 0.96 -9.68 -9.84
C PHE A 26 0.46 -8.64 -10.87
N ILE A 27 -0.13 -9.08 -11.98
CA ILE A 27 -0.70 -8.20 -13.00
C ILE A 27 -1.78 -7.29 -12.39
N MET A 28 -2.68 -7.85 -11.59
CA MET A 28 -3.68 -7.07 -10.87
C MET A 28 -3.03 -6.00 -9.99
N GLY A 29 -1.99 -6.35 -9.23
CA GLY A 29 -1.24 -5.40 -8.41
C GLY A 29 -0.60 -4.28 -9.22
N THR A 30 -0.07 -4.55 -10.43
CA THR A 30 0.49 -3.51 -11.31
C THR A 30 -0.60 -2.57 -11.84
N VAL A 31 -1.78 -3.10 -12.18
CA VAL A 31 -2.94 -2.29 -12.61
C VAL A 31 -3.42 -1.38 -11.48
N PHE A 32 -3.52 -1.91 -10.26
CA PHE A 32 -3.81 -1.11 -9.07
C PHE A 32 -2.74 -0.05 -8.82
N GLY A 33 -1.45 -0.38 -9.01
CA GLY A 33 -0.33 0.56 -8.88
C GLY A 33 -0.45 1.76 -9.82
N SER A 34 -0.88 1.53 -11.06
CA SER A 34 -1.18 2.61 -12.00
C SER A 34 -2.33 3.50 -11.50
N PHE A 35 -3.39 2.90 -10.96
CA PHE A 35 -4.47 3.64 -10.30
C PHE A 35 -3.99 4.39 -9.05
N PHE A 36 -3.10 3.82 -8.24
CA PHE A 36 -2.56 4.50 -7.05
C PHE A 36 -1.83 5.78 -7.41
N THR A 37 -1.05 5.80 -8.49
CA THR A 37 -0.36 7.02 -8.95
C THR A 37 -1.34 8.14 -9.28
N LEU A 38 -2.46 7.80 -9.92
CA LEU A 38 -3.52 8.74 -10.23
C LEU A 38 -4.24 9.23 -8.97
N ALA A 39 -4.57 8.32 -8.05
CA ALA A 39 -5.24 8.63 -6.78
C ALA A 39 -4.38 9.54 -5.90
N VAL A 40 -3.07 9.25 -5.77
CA VAL A 40 -2.11 10.08 -5.02
C VAL A 40 -2.08 11.52 -5.52
N HIS A 41 -2.17 11.72 -6.83
CA HIS A 41 -2.16 13.07 -7.41
C HIS A 41 -3.52 13.77 -7.30
N ARG A 42 -4.62 13.08 -7.61
CA ARG A 42 -5.95 13.72 -7.76
C ARG A 42 -6.71 13.92 -6.45
N ILE A 43 -6.58 13.00 -5.47
CA ILE A 43 -7.31 13.09 -4.20
C ILE A 43 -7.00 14.39 -3.45
N PRO A 44 -5.73 14.81 -3.25
CA PRO A 44 -5.43 16.07 -2.57
C PRO A 44 -5.96 17.30 -3.30
N LEU A 45 -6.00 17.25 -4.63
CA LEU A 45 -6.52 18.32 -5.49
C LEU A 45 -8.06 18.32 -5.60
N LYS A 46 -8.73 17.36 -4.95
CA LYS A 46 -10.20 17.15 -5.06
C LYS A 46 -10.68 16.96 -6.49
N GLN A 47 -9.83 16.43 -7.36
CA GLN A 47 -10.14 16.14 -8.76
C GLN A 47 -10.85 14.79 -8.89
N ASN A 48 -11.63 14.63 -9.98
CA ASN A 48 -12.34 13.39 -10.23
C ASN A 48 -11.35 12.25 -10.59
N ILE A 49 -11.49 11.11 -9.88
CA ILE A 49 -10.61 9.95 -10.05
C ILE A 49 -11.12 9.02 -11.16
N THR A 50 -12.43 9.01 -11.42
CA THR A 50 -13.07 7.97 -12.24
C THR A 50 -13.46 8.42 -13.64
N HIS A 51 -13.86 9.67 -13.84
CA HIS A 51 -14.45 10.13 -15.11
C HIS A 51 -13.45 10.82 -16.05
N GLU A 52 -12.34 11.32 -15.56
CA GLU A 52 -11.34 11.98 -16.39
C GLU A 52 -10.28 11.00 -16.88
N ARG A 53 -10.14 10.91 -18.20
CA ARG A 53 -9.08 10.12 -18.85
C ARG A 53 -7.70 10.66 -18.50
N SER A 54 -6.71 9.76 -18.48
CA SER A 54 -5.32 10.14 -18.33
C SER A 54 -4.82 10.90 -19.56
N TYR A 55 -4.01 11.92 -19.35
CA TYR A 55 -3.40 12.74 -20.40
C TYR A 55 -1.93 13.04 -20.07
N CYS A 56 -1.16 13.36 -21.09
CA CYS A 56 0.22 13.82 -20.90
C CYS A 56 0.21 15.27 -20.41
N PRO A 57 0.83 15.58 -19.24
CA PRO A 57 0.82 16.96 -18.70
C PRO A 57 1.61 17.95 -19.54
N LYS A 58 2.42 17.49 -20.50
CA LYS A 58 3.25 18.35 -21.35
C LYS A 58 2.58 18.74 -22.67
N CYS A 59 1.91 17.79 -23.33
CA CYS A 59 1.24 18.05 -24.62
C CYS A 59 -0.28 17.97 -24.56
N ASN A 60 -0.85 17.70 -23.39
CA ASN A 60 -2.30 17.52 -23.14
C ASN A 60 -2.98 16.47 -24.01
N HIS A 61 -2.20 15.62 -24.72
CA HIS A 61 -2.77 14.54 -25.51
C HIS A 61 -3.37 13.48 -24.58
N ARG A 62 -4.57 13.01 -24.88
CA ARG A 62 -5.25 11.92 -24.15
C ARG A 62 -4.52 10.61 -24.40
N LEU A 63 -4.24 9.86 -23.33
CA LEU A 63 -3.56 8.58 -23.43
C LEU A 63 -4.55 7.50 -23.86
N GLU A 64 -4.11 6.65 -24.79
CA GLU A 64 -4.86 5.48 -25.26
C GLU A 64 -4.65 4.29 -24.33
N PHE A 65 -5.44 3.23 -24.52
CA PHE A 65 -5.35 2.01 -23.71
C PHE A 65 -3.94 1.40 -23.70
N LEU A 66 -3.27 1.35 -24.86
CA LEU A 66 -1.91 0.81 -24.98
C LEU A 66 -0.85 1.65 -24.27
N ASP A 67 -1.11 2.94 -24.04
CA ASP A 67 -0.22 3.83 -23.29
C ASP A 67 -0.38 3.66 -21.77
N LEU A 68 -1.48 2.99 -21.35
CA LEU A 68 -1.86 2.78 -19.95
C LEU A 68 -1.60 1.36 -19.45
N ILE A 69 -1.08 0.44 -20.30
CA ILE A 69 -0.73 -0.91 -19.84
C ILE A 69 0.47 -0.80 -18.88
N PRO A 70 0.26 -1.14 -17.58
CA PRO A 70 1.28 -0.93 -16.57
C PRO A 70 2.57 -1.68 -16.90
N LEU A 71 3.71 -1.11 -16.56
CA LEU A 71 5.07 -1.56 -16.84
C LEU A 71 5.40 -1.63 -18.33
N PHE A 72 4.57 -2.30 -19.14
CA PHE A 72 4.83 -2.55 -20.56
C PHE A 72 4.89 -1.25 -21.36
N SER A 73 3.91 -0.36 -21.19
CA SER A 73 3.89 0.93 -21.91
C SER A 73 5.16 1.75 -21.64
N TYR A 74 5.59 1.80 -20.39
CA TYR A 74 6.81 2.52 -20.01
C TYR A 74 8.06 1.92 -20.64
N ILE A 75 8.19 0.59 -20.62
CA ILE A 75 9.34 -0.14 -21.17
C ILE A 75 9.38 0.03 -22.70
N PHE A 76 8.26 -0.22 -23.40
CA PHE A 76 8.19 -0.14 -24.86
C PHE A 76 8.37 1.29 -25.39
N LEU A 77 7.95 2.29 -24.64
CA LEU A 77 8.11 3.72 -25.01
C LEU A 77 9.46 4.30 -24.53
N GLY A 78 10.31 3.50 -23.90
CA GLY A 78 11.60 3.95 -23.34
C GLY A 78 11.45 5.08 -22.32
N GLY A 79 10.38 5.03 -21.49
CA GLY A 79 10.11 6.04 -20.47
C GLY A 79 9.74 7.42 -21.02
N LYS A 80 9.20 7.50 -22.26
CA LYS A 80 8.84 8.74 -22.92
C LYS A 80 7.38 8.73 -23.40
N CYS A 81 6.78 9.90 -23.46
CA CYS A 81 5.46 10.05 -24.07
C CYS A 81 5.49 9.64 -25.55
N ARG A 82 4.51 8.85 -26.01
CA ARG A 82 4.40 8.41 -27.41
C ARG A 82 4.35 9.60 -28.39
N TYR A 83 3.67 10.68 -28.01
CA TYR A 83 3.35 11.82 -28.88
C TYR A 83 4.42 12.92 -28.85
N CYS A 84 4.77 13.44 -27.66
CA CYS A 84 5.70 14.56 -27.54
C CYS A 84 7.11 14.17 -27.11
N LYS A 85 7.38 12.88 -26.90
CA LYS A 85 8.69 12.31 -26.49
C LYS A 85 9.26 12.84 -25.17
N THR A 86 8.48 13.60 -24.39
CA THR A 86 8.88 14.07 -23.06
C THR A 86 9.09 12.87 -22.12
N LYS A 87 10.12 12.91 -21.28
CA LYS A 87 10.42 11.87 -20.27
C LYS A 87 9.30 11.74 -19.24
N ILE A 88 8.86 10.50 -19.00
CA ILE A 88 7.92 10.14 -17.94
C ILE A 88 8.72 9.92 -16.65
N ARG A 89 8.23 10.44 -15.52
CA ARG A 89 8.91 10.29 -14.23
C ARG A 89 9.00 8.81 -13.83
N PRO A 90 10.18 8.28 -13.43
CA PRO A 90 10.35 6.85 -13.08
C PRO A 90 9.46 6.39 -11.90
N ARG A 91 8.99 7.32 -11.08
CA ARG A 91 8.11 7.00 -9.93
C ARG A 91 6.87 6.19 -10.31
N TYR A 92 6.34 6.39 -11.53
CA TYR A 92 5.14 5.68 -12.01
C TYR A 92 5.42 4.18 -12.16
N ILE A 93 6.43 3.82 -12.93
CA ILE A 93 6.79 2.41 -13.12
C ILE A 93 7.24 1.75 -11.80
N ILE A 94 7.94 2.48 -10.93
CA ILE A 94 8.37 1.96 -9.63
C ILE A 94 7.15 1.61 -8.78
N LEU A 95 6.14 2.47 -8.71
CA LEU A 95 4.95 2.20 -7.91
C LEU A 95 4.12 1.04 -8.49
N GLU A 96 3.99 0.96 -9.82
CA GLU A 96 3.33 -0.16 -10.50
C GLU A 96 4.03 -1.49 -10.19
N PHE A 97 5.35 -1.53 -10.26
CA PHE A 97 6.13 -2.72 -9.99
C PHE A 97 6.09 -3.13 -8.51
N VAL A 98 6.27 -2.17 -7.61
CA VAL A 98 6.28 -2.42 -6.16
C VAL A 98 4.90 -2.89 -5.68
N SER A 99 3.80 -2.33 -6.20
CA SER A 99 2.46 -2.79 -5.86
C SER A 99 2.17 -4.20 -6.40
N GLY A 100 2.63 -4.51 -7.61
CA GLY A 100 2.58 -5.87 -8.17
C GLY A 100 3.29 -6.88 -7.28
N ILE A 101 4.53 -6.57 -6.86
CA ILE A 101 5.31 -7.41 -5.94
C ILE A 101 4.62 -7.53 -4.58
N ALA A 102 4.12 -6.45 -4.01
CA ALA A 102 3.46 -6.49 -2.70
C ALA A 102 2.23 -7.40 -2.71
N PHE A 103 1.39 -7.33 -3.74
CA PHE A 103 0.22 -8.20 -3.88
C PHE A 103 0.62 -9.67 -4.07
N LEU A 104 1.63 -9.92 -4.92
CA LEU A 104 2.17 -11.26 -5.13
C LEU A 104 2.70 -11.86 -3.84
N LEU A 105 3.60 -11.16 -3.14
CA LEU A 105 4.22 -11.65 -1.91
C LEU A 105 3.18 -11.84 -0.81
N PHE A 106 2.19 -10.95 -0.71
CA PHE A 106 1.10 -11.11 0.25
C PHE A 106 0.28 -12.37 -0.06
N ALA A 107 -0.10 -12.61 -1.32
CA ALA A 107 -0.82 -13.83 -1.70
C ALA A 107 0.01 -15.09 -1.46
N MET A 108 1.30 -15.09 -1.79
CA MET A 108 2.20 -16.22 -1.53
C MET A 108 2.34 -16.50 -0.03
N SER A 109 2.37 -15.45 0.81
CA SER A 109 2.50 -15.60 2.27
C SER A 109 1.33 -16.36 2.91
N LEU A 110 0.15 -16.35 2.27
CA LEU A 110 -1.05 -17.04 2.76
C LEU A 110 -1.04 -18.55 2.45
N LYS A 111 -0.11 -19.03 1.63
CA LYS A 111 0.03 -20.45 1.26
C LYS A 111 -1.32 -21.05 0.87
N ILE A 112 -2.07 -20.39 -0.03
CA ILE A 112 -3.40 -20.83 -0.46
C ILE A 112 -3.25 -22.12 -1.25
N ASN A 113 -3.91 -23.19 -0.79
CA ASN A 113 -3.92 -24.45 -1.49
C ASN A 113 -5.11 -24.51 -2.45
N ILE A 114 -4.84 -24.71 -3.74
CA ILE A 114 -5.86 -24.74 -4.80
C ILE A 114 -6.76 -25.97 -4.69
N TYR A 115 -6.25 -27.09 -4.17
CA TYR A 115 -7.04 -28.32 -4.00
C TYR A 115 -7.97 -28.30 -2.78
N ASN A 116 -7.60 -27.52 -1.77
CA ASN A 116 -8.43 -27.32 -0.57
C ASN A 116 -8.59 -25.82 -0.35
N LEU A 117 -9.53 -25.24 -1.09
CA LEU A 117 -9.75 -23.80 -1.10
C LEU A 117 -10.41 -23.34 0.20
N GLU A 118 -9.62 -22.80 1.11
CA GLU A 118 -10.10 -22.24 2.36
C GLU A 118 -10.70 -20.86 2.11
N ILE A 119 -12.02 -20.74 2.15
CA ILE A 119 -12.75 -19.49 1.92
C ILE A 119 -12.26 -18.36 2.84
N HIS A 120 -11.86 -18.68 4.07
CA HIS A 120 -11.33 -17.70 5.02
C HIS A 120 -10.04 -17.06 4.53
N LYS A 121 -9.14 -17.83 3.90
CA LYS A 121 -7.90 -17.31 3.32
C LYS A 121 -8.16 -16.40 2.12
N LEU A 122 -9.17 -16.72 1.30
CA LEU A 122 -9.55 -15.86 0.17
C LEU A 122 -10.15 -14.53 0.65
N ILE A 123 -11.01 -14.58 1.67
CA ILE A 123 -11.57 -13.38 2.27
C ILE A 123 -10.45 -12.53 2.90
N TYR A 124 -9.51 -13.17 3.62
CA TYR A 124 -8.35 -12.47 4.17
C TYR A 124 -7.45 -11.88 3.08
N LEU A 125 -7.25 -12.60 1.95
CA LEU A 125 -6.53 -12.07 0.78
C LEU A 125 -7.21 -10.81 0.24
N LEU A 126 -8.55 -10.84 0.06
CA LEU A 126 -9.29 -9.69 -0.45
C LEU A 126 -9.13 -8.46 0.45
N PHE A 127 -9.38 -8.60 1.76
CA PHE A 127 -9.27 -7.48 2.70
C PHE A 127 -7.83 -7.03 2.92
N GLY A 128 -6.87 -7.94 2.85
CA GLY A 128 -5.44 -7.60 2.88
C GLY A 128 -4.99 -6.80 1.66
N ILE A 129 -5.48 -7.14 0.46
CA ILE A 129 -5.24 -6.35 -0.76
C ILE A 129 -5.84 -4.95 -0.62
N LEU A 130 -7.07 -4.81 -0.08
CA LEU A 130 -7.69 -3.50 0.17
C LEU A 130 -6.88 -2.69 1.21
N HIS A 131 -6.38 -3.34 2.25
CA HIS A 131 -5.51 -2.71 3.24
C HIS A 131 -4.21 -2.21 2.62
N ILE A 132 -3.48 -3.05 1.89
CA ILE A 132 -2.24 -2.71 1.20
C ILE A 132 -2.48 -1.55 0.21
N SER A 133 -3.59 -1.58 -0.53
CA SER A 133 -4.01 -0.50 -1.45
C SER A 133 -4.20 0.83 -0.72
N THR A 134 -4.89 0.79 0.42
CA THR A 134 -5.09 1.97 1.28
C THR A 134 -3.75 2.56 1.73
N LEU A 135 -2.80 1.70 2.14
CA LEU A 135 -1.48 2.14 2.60
C LEU A 135 -0.62 2.73 1.47
N PHE A 136 -0.68 2.18 0.25
CA PHE A 136 0.02 2.76 -0.91
C PHE A 136 -0.49 4.17 -1.22
N ILE A 137 -1.80 4.37 -1.18
CA ILE A 137 -2.39 5.70 -1.47
C ILE A 137 -2.08 6.68 -0.33
N ILE A 138 -2.26 6.29 0.94
CA ILE A 138 -1.97 7.15 2.10
C ILE A 138 -0.48 7.53 2.11
N GLY A 139 0.41 6.54 2.01
CA GLY A 139 1.85 6.78 2.00
C GLY A 139 2.30 7.64 0.82
N GLY A 140 1.71 7.43 -0.37
CA GLY A 140 2.00 8.26 -1.54
C GLY A 140 1.59 9.72 -1.36
N ILE A 141 0.38 9.96 -0.85
CA ILE A 141 -0.12 11.33 -0.59
C ILE A 141 0.72 12.02 0.49
N GLU A 142 1.04 11.31 1.56
CA GLU A 142 1.81 11.86 2.67
C GLU A 142 3.24 12.21 2.23
N LYS A 143 3.85 11.39 1.39
CA LYS A 143 5.17 11.68 0.82
C LYS A 143 5.20 12.97 -0.03
N GLU A 144 4.11 13.29 -0.72
CA GLU A 144 4.02 14.49 -1.57
C GLU A 144 3.54 15.73 -0.81
N ASN A 145 2.59 15.57 0.12
CA ASN A 145 1.85 16.68 0.74
C ASN A 145 2.02 16.77 2.26
N HIS A 146 2.76 15.87 2.89
CA HIS A 146 2.92 15.78 4.35
C HIS A 146 1.59 15.80 5.12
N SER A 147 0.57 15.14 4.56
CA SER A 147 -0.77 15.08 5.15
C SER A 147 -1.40 13.71 4.90
N ILE A 148 -2.17 13.21 5.87
CA ILE A 148 -2.90 11.96 5.74
C ILE A 148 -4.30 12.24 5.19
N SER A 149 -4.62 11.59 4.08
CA SER A 149 -5.91 11.77 3.40
C SER A 149 -7.05 11.11 4.18
N LYS A 150 -7.95 11.94 4.74
CA LYS A 150 -9.13 11.47 5.48
C LYS A 150 -10.06 10.56 4.66
N PRO A 151 -10.41 10.88 3.39
CA PRO A 151 -11.29 10.01 2.61
C PRO A 151 -10.68 8.63 2.32
N VAL A 152 -9.36 8.55 2.12
CA VAL A 152 -8.67 7.26 1.91
C VAL A 152 -8.63 6.45 3.21
N LEU A 153 -8.35 7.12 4.33
CA LEU A 153 -8.39 6.48 5.64
C LEU A 153 -9.79 5.94 5.97
N LEU A 154 -10.84 6.72 5.67
CA LEU A 154 -12.23 6.31 5.84
C LEU A 154 -12.59 5.10 4.98
N PHE A 155 -12.15 5.07 3.72
CA PHE A 155 -12.32 3.91 2.84
C PHE A 155 -11.70 2.65 3.45
N GLY A 156 -10.45 2.74 3.91
CA GLY A 156 -9.77 1.63 4.56
C GLY A 156 -10.50 1.18 5.84
N LEU A 157 -11.00 2.13 6.64
CA LEU A 157 -11.77 1.84 7.84
C LEU A 157 -13.07 1.09 7.54
N ILE A 158 -13.81 1.51 6.52
CA ILE A 158 -15.03 0.83 6.07
C ILE A 158 -14.71 -0.61 5.67
N ALA A 159 -13.67 -0.82 4.87
CA ALA A 159 -13.24 -2.15 4.45
C ALA A 159 -12.90 -3.03 5.67
N GLN A 160 -12.14 -2.53 6.63
CA GLN A 160 -11.80 -3.29 7.85
C GLN A 160 -13.02 -3.57 8.73
N THR A 161 -13.95 -2.62 8.84
CA THR A 161 -15.21 -2.83 9.59
C THR A 161 -16.03 -3.98 8.98
N ILE A 162 -16.11 -4.06 7.65
CA ILE A 162 -16.79 -5.18 6.96
C ILE A 162 -16.08 -6.50 7.27
N TYR A 163 -14.74 -6.50 7.30
CA TYR A 163 -13.97 -7.68 7.66
C TYR A 163 -14.21 -8.11 9.12
N ILE A 164 -14.31 -7.16 10.06
CA ILE A 164 -14.62 -7.44 11.47
C ILE A 164 -16.03 -8.03 11.61
N ILE A 165 -17.01 -7.53 10.86
CA ILE A 165 -18.37 -8.10 10.81
C ILE A 165 -18.30 -9.55 10.32
N TYR A 166 -17.51 -9.83 9.29
CA TYR A 166 -17.30 -11.21 8.83
C TYR A 166 -16.68 -12.09 9.94
N LEU A 167 -15.66 -11.62 10.67
CA LEU A 167 -15.07 -12.34 11.81
C LEU A 167 -16.10 -12.65 12.89
N TYR A 168 -17.01 -11.71 13.17
CA TYR A 168 -18.11 -11.91 14.11
C TYR A 168 -19.05 -13.04 13.67
N ILE A 169 -19.42 -13.08 12.38
CA ILE A 169 -20.30 -14.11 11.82
C ILE A 169 -19.70 -15.51 11.97
N ILE A 170 -18.39 -15.65 11.88
CA ILE A 170 -17.67 -16.93 12.05
C ILE A 170 -17.26 -17.20 13.51
N ASN A 171 -17.87 -16.49 14.46
CA ASN A 171 -17.65 -16.65 15.91
C ASN A 171 -16.20 -16.42 16.39
N VAL A 172 -15.43 -15.58 15.68
CA VAL A 172 -14.14 -15.09 16.19
C VAL A 172 -14.37 -13.94 17.14
N SER A 173 -13.67 -13.91 18.28
CA SER A 173 -13.79 -12.83 19.26
C SER A 173 -13.38 -11.48 18.67
N ILE A 174 -14.33 -10.53 18.63
CA ILE A 174 -14.12 -9.19 18.07
C ILE A 174 -13.95 -8.11 19.13
N TYR A 175 -13.93 -8.46 20.42
CA TYR A 175 -13.93 -7.50 21.51
C TYR A 175 -12.81 -6.43 21.41
N LYS A 176 -11.59 -6.84 21.08
CA LYS A 176 -10.47 -5.93 20.87
C LYS A 176 -10.74 -4.92 19.74
N TYR A 177 -11.26 -5.39 18.60
CA TYR A 177 -11.52 -4.55 17.43
C TYR A 177 -12.57 -3.47 17.71
N VAL A 178 -13.58 -3.79 18.52
CA VAL A 178 -14.62 -2.83 18.94
C VAL A 178 -14.00 -1.71 19.77
N ILE A 179 -13.10 -2.03 20.70
CA ILE A 179 -12.37 -1.03 21.49
C ILE A 179 -11.52 -0.13 20.59
N TYR A 180 -10.76 -0.70 19.64
CA TYR A 180 -9.91 0.05 18.73
C TYR A 180 -10.73 0.94 17.78
N LEU A 181 -11.88 0.46 17.29
CA LEU A 181 -12.82 1.28 16.52
C LEU A 181 -13.32 2.46 17.30
N PHE A 182 -13.66 2.27 18.59
CA PHE A 182 -14.10 3.35 19.47
C PHE A 182 -13.00 4.38 19.71
N ILE A 183 -11.77 3.95 19.99
CA ILE A 183 -10.60 4.83 20.12
C ILE A 183 -10.38 5.64 18.84
N MET A 184 -10.41 4.97 17.69
CA MET A 184 -10.23 5.62 16.39
C MET A 184 -11.34 6.65 16.12
N PHE A 185 -12.59 6.35 16.46
CA PHE A 185 -13.70 7.31 16.35
C PHE A 185 -13.47 8.56 17.17
N ILE A 186 -13.02 8.41 18.41
CA ILE A 186 -12.65 9.55 19.29
C ILE A 186 -11.52 10.37 18.67
N LEU A 187 -10.46 9.72 18.16
CA LEU A 187 -9.33 10.41 17.51
C LEU A 187 -9.77 11.20 16.26
N ILE A 188 -10.66 10.63 15.45
CA ILE A 188 -11.23 11.33 14.29
C ILE A 188 -12.06 12.53 14.71
N LEU A 189 -12.87 12.43 15.77
CA LEU A 189 -13.64 13.53 16.32
C LEU A 189 -12.72 14.66 16.82
N ILE A 190 -11.72 14.31 17.63
CA ILE A 190 -10.73 15.27 18.12
C ILE A 190 -10.03 15.97 16.96
N ASN A 191 -9.55 15.19 15.96
CA ASN A 191 -8.90 15.72 14.77
C ASN A 191 -9.83 16.68 13.99
N THR A 192 -11.12 16.36 13.89
CA THR A 192 -12.10 17.18 13.16
C THR A 192 -12.41 18.48 13.90
N ILE A 193 -12.51 18.43 15.23
CA ILE A 193 -12.82 19.59 16.07
C ILE A 193 -11.61 20.53 16.15
N ILE A 194 -10.40 19.99 16.33
CA ILE A 194 -9.17 20.78 16.47
C ILE A 194 -8.76 21.41 15.14
N LEU A 195 -8.87 20.68 14.01
CA LEU A 195 -8.55 21.20 12.68
C LEU A 195 -9.50 22.32 12.22
N LYS A 196 -10.73 22.41 12.73
CA LYS A 196 -11.58 23.59 12.50
C LYS A 196 -10.98 24.87 13.08
N ARG A 197 -10.12 24.76 14.08
CA ARG A 197 -9.48 25.91 14.75
C ARG A 197 -8.10 26.28 14.20
N LYS A 198 -7.31 25.31 13.70
CA LYS A 198 -5.94 25.55 13.15
C LYS A 198 -5.62 24.50 12.09
N ALA A 199 -5.69 24.86 10.82
CA ALA A 199 -5.61 23.93 9.68
C ALA A 199 -4.26 23.22 9.49
N GLU A 200 -3.16 23.66 10.12
CA GLU A 200 -1.80 23.19 9.78
C GLU A 200 -1.04 22.43 10.88
N GLU A 201 -1.49 22.41 12.14
CA GLU A 201 -0.59 22.07 13.25
C GLU A 201 -0.69 20.67 13.86
N ASN A 202 -1.57 19.75 13.37
CA ASN A 202 -1.76 18.47 14.05
C ASN A 202 -1.29 17.24 13.26
N TYR A 203 -0.11 17.33 12.65
CA TYR A 203 0.51 16.17 12.00
C TYR A 203 0.66 14.96 12.93
N ALA A 204 1.05 15.20 14.20
CA ALA A 204 1.14 14.14 15.21
C ALA A 204 -0.21 13.42 15.44
N LEU A 205 -1.31 14.15 15.47
CA LEU A 205 -2.65 13.56 15.62
C LEU A 205 -3.05 12.76 14.37
N GLN A 206 -2.64 13.19 13.18
CA GLN A 206 -2.85 12.44 11.94
C GLN A 206 -2.07 11.11 11.95
N ILE A 207 -0.82 11.12 12.42
CA ILE A 207 -0.02 9.89 12.58
C ILE A 207 -0.67 8.98 13.63
N LEU A 208 -1.17 9.51 14.73
CA LEU A 208 -1.86 8.72 15.74
C LEU A 208 -3.14 8.06 15.20
N THR A 209 -3.92 8.78 14.38
CA THR A 209 -5.09 8.19 13.70
C THR A 209 -4.68 7.10 12.68
N LEU A 210 -3.56 7.26 12.00
CA LEU A 210 -3.01 6.23 11.14
C LEU A 210 -2.59 5.00 11.95
N CYS A 211 -1.88 5.17 13.06
CA CYS A 211 -1.49 4.07 13.94
C CYS A 211 -2.72 3.30 14.44
N SER A 212 -3.77 3.97 14.88
CA SER A 212 -5.00 3.31 15.33
C SER A 212 -5.71 2.54 14.20
N TYR A 213 -5.69 3.07 12.97
CA TYR A 213 -6.16 2.33 11.79
C TYR A 213 -5.33 1.06 11.56
N LEU A 214 -4.00 1.14 11.65
CA LEU A 214 -3.13 -0.02 11.47
C LEU A 214 -3.40 -1.12 12.50
N VAL A 215 -3.66 -0.76 13.77
CA VAL A 215 -4.00 -1.72 14.83
C VAL A 215 -5.33 -2.42 14.54
N ILE A 216 -6.30 -1.74 13.93
CA ILE A 216 -7.58 -2.34 13.51
C ILE A 216 -7.36 -3.30 12.34
N ALA A 217 -6.52 -2.92 11.39
CA ALA A 217 -6.32 -3.66 10.14
C ALA A 217 -5.37 -4.86 10.29
N THR A 218 -4.45 -4.78 11.24
CA THR A 218 -3.46 -5.83 11.52
C THR A 218 -3.49 -6.19 13.01
N LYS A 219 -2.48 -6.85 13.53
CA LYS A 219 -2.36 -7.10 14.98
C LYS A 219 -1.49 -6.02 15.62
N GLU A 220 -1.71 -5.74 16.91
CA GLU A 220 -0.92 -4.75 17.67
C GLU A 220 0.59 -4.99 17.59
N GLU A 221 1.02 -6.25 17.63
CA GLU A 221 2.43 -6.62 17.55
C GLU A 221 3.04 -6.25 16.19
N ILE A 222 2.27 -6.44 15.10
CA ILE A 222 2.69 -6.03 13.75
C ILE A 222 2.89 -4.52 13.68
N VAL A 223 2.01 -3.74 14.33
CA VAL A 223 2.14 -2.28 14.36
C VAL A 223 3.36 -1.85 15.16
N ILE A 224 3.62 -2.46 16.32
CA ILE A 224 4.81 -2.18 17.13
C ILE A 224 6.09 -2.45 16.32
N LEU A 225 6.19 -3.61 15.67
CA LEU A 225 7.31 -3.95 14.80
C LEU A 225 7.42 -2.97 13.61
N SER A 226 6.30 -2.54 13.06
CA SER A 226 6.28 -1.55 11.97
C SER A 226 6.80 -0.18 12.42
N ILE A 227 6.49 0.25 13.64
CA ILE A 227 7.01 1.49 14.22
C ILE A 227 8.52 1.38 14.43
N ILE A 228 9.00 0.27 15.02
CA ILE A 228 10.44 0.05 15.22
C ILE A 228 11.17 0.08 13.87
N PHE A 229 10.65 -0.63 12.87
CA PHE A 229 11.24 -0.66 11.54
C PHE A 229 11.22 0.72 10.87
N THR A 230 10.15 1.50 11.06
CA THR A 230 10.05 2.89 10.60
C THR A 230 11.14 3.78 11.18
N LEU A 231 11.35 3.70 12.50
CA LEU A 231 12.41 4.46 13.17
C LEU A 231 13.80 4.09 12.65
N LEU A 232 14.03 2.80 12.40
CA LEU A 232 15.27 2.31 11.81
C LEU A 232 15.51 2.90 10.41
N LEU A 233 14.48 2.87 9.54
CA LEU A 233 14.57 3.44 8.18
C LEU A 233 14.84 4.94 8.20
N ILE A 234 14.21 5.68 9.10
CA ILE A 234 14.43 7.12 9.27
C ILE A 234 15.86 7.38 9.74
N ALA A 235 16.35 6.64 10.74
CA ALA A 235 17.72 6.77 11.24
C ALA A 235 18.77 6.48 10.15
N ILE A 236 18.57 5.45 9.33
CA ILE A 236 19.44 5.15 8.18
C ILE A 236 19.42 6.30 7.17
N LYS A 237 18.24 6.85 6.84
CA LYS A 237 18.13 7.99 5.93
C LYS A 237 18.90 9.20 6.44
N GLU A 238 18.73 9.56 7.70
CA GLU A 238 19.44 10.68 8.34
C GLU A 238 20.96 10.48 8.32
N MET A 239 21.42 9.26 8.64
CA MET A 239 22.84 8.92 8.58
C MET A 239 23.43 9.07 7.16
N LEU A 240 22.67 8.64 6.12
CA LEU A 240 23.11 8.76 4.74
C LEU A 240 23.14 10.22 4.27
N ILE A 241 22.18 11.06 4.69
CA ILE A 241 22.14 12.49 4.39
C ILE A 241 23.34 13.19 5.07
N SER A 242 23.60 12.89 6.35
CA SER A 242 24.71 13.50 7.09
C SER A 242 26.08 13.19 6.48
N LYS A 243 26.28 11.96 5.96
CA LYS A 243 27.51 11.60 5.23
C LYS A 243 27.67 12.43 3.95
N LYS A 244 26.59 12.54 3.14
CA LYS A 244 26.63 13.34 1.91
C LYS A 244 26.89 14.82 2.15
N VAL A 245 26.36 15.38 3.23
CA VAL A 245 26.59 16.78 3.60
C VAL A 245 28.06 17.00 4.03
N LYS A 246 28.70 16.04 4.71
CA LYS A 246 30.11 16.11 5.08
C LYS A 246 31.05 16.01 3.88
N GLU A 247 30.68 15.27 2.83
CA GLU A 247 31.45 15.10 1.60
C GLU A 247 31.31 16.27 0.63
N SER A 248 30.20 16.99 0.66
CA SER A 248 29.95 18.18 -0.16
C SER A 248 30.26 19.44 0.66
N SER A 249 31.34 20.10 0.36
CA SER A 249 31.79 21.39 0.96
C SER A 249 30.83 22.57 0.69
N ILE A 250 29.61 22.32 0.34
CA ILE A 250 28.60 23.32 0.03
C ILE A 250 27.67 23.45 1.21
N SER A 251 27.92 24.46 2.04
CA SER A 251 27.06 24.99 3.09
C SER A 251 25.79 25.67 2.52
N GLN A 252 25.02 24.97 1.69
CA GLN A 252 23.65 25.36 1.46
C GLN A 252 22.82 24.73 2.58
N ILE A 253 22.36 25.58 3.50
CA ILE A 253 21.35 25.31 4.50
C ILE A 253 20.16 24.73 3.75
N LYS A 254 20.08 23.38 3.66
CA LYS A 254 18.85 22.73 3.29
C LYS A 254 17.89 22.99 4.43
N GLU A 255 16.82 23.75 4.18
CA GLU A 255 15.61 23.68 4.98
C GLU A 255 15.38 22.20 5.32
N ALA A 256 15.26 21.91 6.62
CA ALA A 256 15.08 20.54 7.09
C ALA A 256 13.86 19.96 6.40
N GLU A 257 14.09 19.13 5.38
CA GLU A 257 13.04 18.48 4.60
C GLU A 257 12.20 17.66 5.57
N LYS A 258 10.94 18.07 5.79
CA LYS A 258 10.03 17.41 6.72
C LYS A 258 10.00 15.92 6.38
N ILE A 259 10.31 15.06 7.36
CA ILE A 259 10.36 13.61 7.16
C ILE A 259 8.93 13.09 7.05
N PRO A 260 8.55 12.40 5.96
CA PRO A 260 7.22 11.81 5.80
C PRO A 260 7.10 10.51 6.62
N ILE A 261 6.82 10.64 7.93
CA ILE A 261 6.76 9.51 8.87
C ILE A 261 5.69 8.50 8.46
N GLY A 262 4.52 8.96 8.03
CA GLY A 262 3.42 8.11 7.61
C GLY A 262 3.76 7.28 6.37
N TYR A 263 4.54 7.83 5.41
CA TYR A 263 5.04 7.07 4.27
C TYR A 263 5.90 5.87 4.72
N TYR A 264 6.86 6.12 5.61
CA TYR A 264 7.70 5.04 6.14
C TYR A 264 6.88 4.04 6.96
N LEU A 265 5.91 4.52 7.74
CA LEU A 265 5.04 3.67 8.55
C LEU A 265 4.14 2.76 7.68
N CYS A 266 3.54 3.29 6.63
CA CYS A 266 2.75 2.51 5.67
C CYS A 266 3.61 1.44 4.99
N PHE A 267 4.79 1.81 4.51
CA PHE A 267 5.73 0.88 3.89
C PHE A 267 6.18 -0.21 4.87
N SER A 268 6.58 0.17 6.07
CA SER A 268 6.99 -0.76 7.14
C SER A 268 5.88 -1.75 7.48
N ASN A 269 4.64 -1.29 7.58
CA ASN A 269 3.50 -2.15 7.91
C ASN A 269 3.24 -3.20 6.82
N ILE A 270 3.31 -2.82 5.54
CA ILE A 270 3.20 -3.78 4.42
C ILE A 270 4.29 -4.85 4.52
N VAL A 271 5.54 -4.45 4.72
CA VAL A 271 6.68 -5.38 4.81
C VAL A 271 6.53 -6.33 6.00
N ILE A 272 6.26 -5.80 7.19
CA ILE A 272 6.13 -6.60 8.41
C ILE A 272 4.93 -7.53 8.33
N LEU A 273 3.79 -7.08 7.78
CA LEU A 273 2.60 -7.92 7.57
C LEU A 273 2.93 -9.14 6.69
N ILE A 274 3.61 -8.92 5.57
CA ILE A 274 4.00 -9.99 4.65
C ILE A 274 4.99 -10.94 5.33
N LEU A 275 6.02 -10.42 5.99
CA LEU A 275 7.01 -11.22 6.71
C LEU A 275 6.38 -12.04 7.82
N ASN A 276 5.47 -11.44 8.61
CA ASN A 276 4.76 -12.14 9.66
C ASN A 276 3.98 -13.36 9.13
N ASN A 277 3.28 -13.20 8.01
CA ASN A 277 2.53 -14.30 7.40
C ASN A 277 3.44 -15.41 6.85
N PHE A 278 4.65 -15.07 6.33
CA PHE A 278 5.61 -16.07 5.87
C PHE A 278 6.23 -16.88 7.00
N ILE A 279 6.63 -16.20 8.07
CA ILE A 279 7.44 -16.78 9.14
C ILE A 279 6.56 -17.31 10.27
N GLY A 280 5.31 -16.84 10.39
CA GLY A 280 4.44 -17.17 11.49
C GLY A 280 4.98 -16.64 12.83
N LEU A 281 5.63 -15.47 12.82
CA LEU A 281 6.25 -14.85 13.98
C LEU A 281 5.26 -14.59 15.12
N ILE A 282 3.98 -14.39 14.76
CA ILE A 282 2.91 -14.04 15.69
C ILE A 282 1.71 -14.92 15.34
N ASN A 283 1.48 -15.96 16.13
CA ASN A 283 0.33 -16.87 16.00
C ASN A 283 -0.96 -16.23 16.48
#